data_9b02ec79e8125716e53272a13a430a7d
#
_entry.id   9b02ec79e8125716e53272a13a430a7d
#
_cell.length_a   1.000
_cell.length_b   1.000
_cell.length_c   1.000
_cell.angle_alpha   90.00
_cell.angle_beta   90.00
_cell.angle_gamma   90.00
#
_symmetry.space_group_name_H-M   'P 1'
#
loop_
_entity.id
_entity.type
_entity.pdbx_description
1 polymer ?
#
loop_
_entity_poly.entity_id
_entity_poly.type
_entity_poly.pdbx_seq_one_letter_code
_entity_poly.pdbx_strand_id
1 'polypeptide(L)'
;MLKSYLNYGKLIACNEYNEDQSVSMIRAKQYEGFYKATEYLLSKEKRGIAYCTGTKSLALQPTGANIDSDRYTGYVDALSDKGILTNQRWLFRGIGTLEDGRKVIHQIMEMNQNDRPEAIIAGSDEVAAGMVMEAAKVGLRIPEDLAIMGVDDQPLATFLSIPLTTIRQPVQEEGKLAAREMVRQLTEDSEDAIRTELELELVIRQSA
;
A
#
# COMPACT_ATOMS: atom_id res chain seq x y z
N MET A 1 -2.04 -25.46 7.84
CA MET A 1 -0.58 -25.48 8.07
C MET A 1 -0.19 -24.77 9.38
N LEU A 2 -0.64 -23.52 9.64
CA LEU A 2 -0.29 -22.79 10.88
C LEU A 2 -0.75 -23.50 12.16
N LYS A 3 -1.98 -24.04 12.21
CA LYS A 3 -2.49 -24.75 13.39
C LYS A 3 -1.65 -25.96 13.83
N SER A 4 -1.03 -26.68 12.90
CA SER A 4 -0.16 -27.80 13.27
C SER A 4 1.16 -27.32 13.90
N TYR A 5 1.60 -26.10 13.59
CA TYR A 5 2.81 -25.53 14.18
C TYR A 5 2.62 -25.17 15.66
N LEU A 6 1.41 -24.76 16.06
CA LEU A 6 1.09 -24.43 17.46
C LEU A 6 1.29 -25.60 18.42
N ASN A 7 1.30 -26.84 17.92
CA ASN A 7 1.64 -28.01 18.73
C ASN A 7 3.13 -28.11 19.09
N TYR A 8 3.99 -27.32 18.44
CA TYR A 8 5.45 -27.40 18.58
C TYR A 8 6.07 -26.10 19.08
N GLY A 9 5.33 -24.99 19.07
CA GLY A 9 5.85 -23.70 19.49
C GLY A 9 4.85 -22.57 19.44
N LYS A 10 5.29 -21.39 19.87
CA LYS A 10 4.49 -20.15 19.80
C LYS A 10 4.56 -19.54 18.40
N LEU A 11 3.51 -18.83 18.02
CA LEU A 11 3.37 -18.18 16.72
C LEU A 11 2.81 -16.76 16.88
N ILE A 12 3.42 -15.82 16.17
CA ILE A 12 2.92 -14.43 16.07
C ILE A 12 2.76 -14.10 14.59
N ALA A 13 1.59 -13.66 14.20
CA ALA A 13 1.31 -13.19 12.85
C ALA A 13 1.65 -11.69 12.75
N CYS A 14 2.54 -11.33 11.81
CA CYS A 14 2.88 -9.94 11.50
C CYS A 14 2.38 -9.61 10.10
N ASN A 15 1.60 -8.54 9.98
CA ASN A 15 0.96 -8.09 8.72
C ASN A 15 0.18 -9.20 7.99
N GLU A 16 -0.25 -10.21 8.73
CA GLU A 16 -1.08 -11.30 8.23
C GLU A 16 -2.45 -11.27 8.90
N TYR A 17 -3.46 -11.68 8.15
CA TYR A 17 -4.82 -11.78 8.65
C TYR A 17 -5.06 -13.21 9.12
N ASN A 18 -5.28 -13.37 10.41
CA ASN A 18 -5.51 -14.66 11.04
C ASN A 18 -6.76 -14.61 11.92
N GLU A 19 -7.75 -15.42 11.58
CA GLU A 19 -9.00 -15.55 12.34
C GLU A 19 -8.82 -16.34 13.64
N ASP A 20 -7.74 -17.11 13.76
CA ASP A 20 -7.46 -17.92 14.95
C ASP A 20 -7.13 -17.01 16.15
N GLN A 21 -8.06 -16.98 17.10
CA GLN A 21 -7.97 -16.15 18.31
C GLN A 21 -6.83 -16.58 19.26
N SER A 22 -6.25 -17.75 19.07
CA SER A 22 -5.12 -18.26 19.85
C SER A 22 -3.76 -17.75 19.34
N VAL A 23 -3.73 -17.07 18.19
CA VAL A 23 -2.50 -16.53 17.59
C VAL A 23 -2.46 -15.02 17.78
N SER A 24 -1.41 -14.52 18.44
CA SER A 24 -1.16 -13.08 18.52
C SER A 24 -0.93 -12.50 17.14
N MET A 25 -1.56 -11.34 16.89
CA MET A 25 -1.50 -10.66 15.60
C MET A 25 -1.12 -9.20 15.80
N ILE A 26 -0.14 -8.76 15.02
CA ILE A 26 0.28 -7.36 14.94
C ILE A 26 0.23 -6.98 13.46
N ARG A 27 -0.57 -5.97 13.12
CA ARG A 27 -0.74 -5.56 11.73
C ARG A 27 -0.90 -4.05 11.60
N ALA A 28 -0.67 -3.53 10.40
CA ALA A 28 -0.98 -2.15 10.06
C ALA A 28 -2.42 -2.01 9.56
N LYS A 29 -3.06 -0.86 9.85
CA LYS A 29 -4.40 -0.48 9.38
C LYS A 29 -4.37 -0.08 7.90
N GLN A 30 -4.32 -1.08 7.03
CA GLN A 30 -4.14 -0.87 5.60
C GLN A 30 -5.31 -0.10 4.96
N TYR A 31 -6.55 -0.41 5.36
CA TYR A 31 -7.74 0.28 4.85
C TYR A 31 -7.68 1.78 5.14
N GLU A 32 -7.50 2.17 6.40
CA GLU A 32 -7.50 3.56 6.84
C GLU A 32 -6.33 4.34 6.21
N GLY A 33 -5.17 3.69 6.07
CA GLY A 33 -4.00 4.30 5.45
C GLY A 33 -4.23 4.63 3.98
N PHE A 34 -4.79 3.70 3.21
CA PHE A 34 -5.07 3.90 1.79
C PHE A 34 -6.27 4.82 1.55
N TYR A 35 -7.27 4.79 2.43
CA TYR A 35 -8.35 5.77 2.41
C TYR A 35 -7.79 7.19 2.58
N LYS A 36 -7.00 7.46 3.63
CA LYS A 36 -6.37 8.77 3.89
C LYS A 36 -5.44 9.21 2.74
N ALA A 37 -4.67 8.28 2.17
CA ALA A 37 -3.79 8.56 1.05
C ALA A 37 -4.57 9.00 -0.21
N THR A 38 -5.68 8.34 -0.48
CA THR A 38 -6.59 8.69 -1.58
C THR A 38 -7.28 10.04 -1.32
N GLU A 39 -7.77 10.28 -0.09
CA GLU A 39 -8.31 11.59 0.30
C GLU A 39 -7.28 12.72 0.11
N TYR A 40 -6.02 12.47 0.44
CA TYR A 40 -4.96 13.46 0.21
C TYR A 40 -4.85 13.84 -1.26
N LEU A 41 -4.80 12.87 -2.18
CA LEU A 41 -4.76 13.14 -3.62
C LEU A 41 -6.01 13.88 -4.09
N LEU A 42 -7.19 13.52 -3.59
CA LEU A 42 -8.44 14.21 -3.86
C LEU A 42 -8.42 15.67 -3.34
N SER A 43 -7.78 15.92 -2.20
CA SER A 43 -7.58 17.29 -1.65
C SER A 43 -6.67 18.16 -2.52
N LYS A 44 -5.84 17.54 -3.37
CA LYS A 44 -5.02 18.19 -4.39
C LYS A 44 -5.74 18.32 -5.74
N GLU A 45 -7.07 18.21 -5.72
CA GLU A 45 -7.94 18.30 -6.91
C GLU A 45 -7.69 17.20 -7.95
N LYS A 46 -6.93 16.15 -7.62
CA LYS A 46 -6.71 14.97 -8.48
C LYS A 46 -7.92 14.06 -8.40
N ARG A 47 -8.72 13.98 -9.46
CA ARG A 47 -9.95 13.17 -9.53
C ARG A 47 -9.75 11.86 -10.29
N GLY A 48 -8.86 11.86 -11.27
CA GLY A 48 -8.44 10.68 -12.02
C GLY A 48 -7.30 9.95 -11.30
N ILE A 49 -7.60 9.11 -10.31
CA ILE A 49 -6.59 8.40 -9.53
C ILE A 49 -6.49 6.95 -9.98
N ALA A 50 -5.31 6.53 -10.45
CA ALA A 50 -5.00 5.16 -10.79
C ALA A 50 -4.46 4.39 -9.57
N TYR A 51 -4.55 3.07 -9.62
CA TYR A 51 -4.09 2.17 -8.55
C TYR A 51 -3.28 1.01 -9.11
N CYS A 52 -2.12 0.74 -8.50
CA CYS A 52 -1.29 -0.42 -8.81
C CYS A 52 -1.31 -1.44 -7.67
N THR A 53 -1.26 -2.71 -8.02
CA THR A 53 -1.14 -3.81 -7.07
C THR A 53 -0.29 -4.95 -7.62
N GLY A 54 0.47 -5.62 -6.74
CA GLY A 54 1.23 -6.82 -7.07
C GLY A 54 0.33 -8.05 -7.33
N THR A 55 -0.89 -8.06 -6.76
CA THR A 55 -1.79 -9.18 -6.98
C THR A 55 -2.39 -9.16 -8.39
N LYS A 56 -2.52 -10.34 -8.99
CA LYS A 56 -3.16 -10.51 -10.31
C LYS A 56 -4.69 -10.58 -10.19
N SER A 57 -5.19 -11.07 -9.07
CA SER A 57 -6.62 -11.22 -8.79
C SER A 57 -7.00 -10.33 -7.61
N LEU A 58 -7.55 -9.17 -7.90
CA LEU A 58 -8.01 -8.22 -6.91
C LEU A 58 -9.54 -8.18 -6.93
N ALA A 59 -10.14 -8.36 -5.77
CA ALA A 59 -11.58 -8.26 -5.57
C ALA A 59 -11.87 -7.45 -4.33
N LEU A 60 -12.99 -6.71 -4.33
CA LEU A 60 -13.54 -6.13 -3.11
C LEU A 60 -13.98 -7.26 -2.19
N GLN A 61 -13.51 -7.23 -0.97
CA GLN A 61 -13.89 -8.16 0.09
C GLN A 61 -14.20 -7.35 1.35
N PRO A 62 -14.86 -7.92 2.35
CA PRO A 62 -15.02 -7.26 3.64
C PRO A 62 -13.67 -6.84 4.21
N THR A 63 -13.64 -5.67 4.85
CA THR A 63 -12.44 -5.17 5.52
C THR A 63 -11.91 -6.20 6.52
N GLY A 64 -10.59 -6.43 6.50
CA GLY A 64 -9.95 -7.44 7.33
C GLY A 64 -9.82 -8.82 6.66
N ALA A 65 -10.11 -8.94 5.36
CA ALA A 65 -9.93 -10.21 4.66
C ALA A 65 -8.46 -10.49 4.30
N ASN A 66 -7.76 -9.51 3.77
CA ASN A 66 -6.32 -9.52 3.50
C ASN A 66 -5.81 -8.11 3.16
N ILE A 67 -4.49 -7.94 3.15
CA ILE A 67 -3.81 -6.66 2.91
C ILE A 67 -4.22 -6.02 1.59
N ASP A 68 -4.20 -6.77 0.48
CA ASP A 68 -4.50 -6.22 -0.85
C ASP A 68 -5.95 -5.75 -0.95
N SER A 69 -6.87 -6.51 -0.36
CA SER A 69 -8.29 -6.17 -0.29
C SER A 69 -8.52 -4.90 0.53
N ASP A 70 -7.92 -4.80 1.72
CA ASP A 70 -8.06 -3.63 2.59
C ASP A 70 -7.52 -2.36 1.92
N ARG A 71 -6.33 -2.43 1.31
CA ARG A 71 -5.75 -1.33 0.55
C ARG A 71 -6.67 -0.87 -0.58
N TYR A 72 -7.16 -1.83 -1.36
CA TYR A 72 -8.03 -1.53 -2.50
C TYR A 72 -9.39 -0.99 -2.06
N THR A 73 -9.98 -1.55 -1.00
CA THR A 73 -11.26 -1.07 -0.46
C THR A 73 -11.12 0.36 0.07
N GLY A 74 -10.04 0.68 0.80
CA GLY A 74 -9.78 2.04 1.27
C GLY A 74 -9.67 3.05 0.12
N TYR A 75 -8.98 2.68 -0.97
CA TYR A 75 -8.92 3.50 -2.18
C TYR A 75 -10.29 3.69 -2.84
N VAL A 76 -11.07 2.61 -3.00
CA VAL A 76 -12.40 2.66 -3.64
C VAL A 76 -13.38 3.51 -2.83
N ASP A 77 -13.42 3.31 -1.51
CA ASP A 77 -14.36 4.01 -0.63
C ASP A 77 -14.07 5.51 -0.58
N ALA A 78 -12.79 5.92 -0.51
CA ALA A 78 -12.42 7.32 -0.55
C ALA A 78 -12.84 8.03 -1.86
N LEU A 79 -12.78 7.35 -3.00
CA LEU A 79 -13.31 7.85 -4.27
C LEU A 79 -14.84 7.93 -4.24
N SER A 80 -15.48 6.87 -3.77
CA SER A 80 -16.94 6.73 -3.71
C SER A 80 -17.58 7.82 -2.84
N ASP A 81 -16.95 8.17 -1.71
CA ASP A 81 -17.42 9.24 -0.81
C ASP A 81 -17.40 10.64 -1.47
N LYS A 82 -16.64 10.80 -2.55
CA LYS A 82 -16.63 12.00 -3.41
C LYS A 82 -17.47 11.84 -4.69
N GLY A 83 -18.23 10.75 -4.79
CA GLY A 83 -19.05 10.45 -5.98
C GLY A 83 -18.23 10.08 -7.21
N ILE A 84 -16.99 9.64 -7.06
CA ILE A 84 -16.09 9.26 -8.14
C ILE A 84 -16.11 7.73 -8.28
N LEU A 85 -16.40 7.24 -9.48
CA LEU A 85 -16.33 5.81 -9.78
C LEU A 85 -14.92 5.42 -10.17
N THR A 86 -14.50 4.23 -9.74
CA THR A 86 -13.23 3.65 -10.18
C THR A 86 -13.24 3.35 -11.67
N ASN A 87 -12.13 3.66 -12.35
CA ASN A 87 -11.95 3.34 -13.75
C ASN A 87 -11.10 2.07 -13.89
N GLN A 88 -11.67 1.00 -14.46
CA GLN A 88 -10.96 -0.29 -14.61
C GLN A 88 -9.72 -0.18 -15.51
N ARG A 89 -9.63 0.81 -16.40
CA ARG A 89 -8.45 1.07 -17.24
C ARG A 89 -7.27 1.63 -16.42
N TRP A 90 -7.52 2.15 -15.23
CA TRP A 90 -6.52 2.71 -14.31
C TRP A 90 -6.16 1.75 -13.17
N LEU A 91 -6.63 0.52 -13.25
CA LEU A 91 -6.28 -0.53 -12.28
C LEU A 91 -5.21 -1.46 -12.88
N PHE A 92 -3.97 -1.26 -12.47
CA PHE A 92 -2.82 -2.02 -12.93
C PHE A 92 -2.52 -3.17 -11.96
N ARG A 93 -2.61 -4.41 -12.44
CA ARG A 93 -2.47 -5.64 -11.65
C ARG A 93 -1.19 -6.39 -12.01
N GLY A 94 -0.62 -7.12 -11.04
CA GLY A 94 0.61 -7.88 -11.23
C GLY A 94 1.84 -6.98 -11.38
N ILE A 95 1.80 -5.78 -10.79
CA ILE A 95 2.83 -4.76 -10.84
C ILE A 95 3.63 -4.83 -9.54
N GLY A 96 4.86 -5.35 -9.60
CA GLY A 96 5.66 -5.60 -8.40
C GLY A 96 7.11 -5.16 -8.47
N THR A 97 7.60 -4.75 -9.63
CA THR A 97 9.01 -4.38 -9.83
C THR A 97 9.16 -2.97 -10.38
N LEU A 98 10.37 -2.41 -10.27
CA LEU A 98 10.76 -1.16 -10.90
C LEU A 98 10.46 -1.17 -12.42
N GLU A 99 10.77 -2.27 -13.09
CA GLU A 99 10.51 -2.41 -14.53
C GLU A 99 9.03 -2.43 -14.87
N ASP A 100 8.18 -2.98 -13.99
CA ASP A 100 6.73 -2.91 -14.17
C ASP A 100 6.24 -1.46 -14.03
N GLY A 101 6.78 -0.71 -13.06
CA GLY A 101 6.49 0.73 -12.91
C GLY A 101 6.80 1.52 -14.18
N ARG A 102 7.92 1.23 -14.83
CA ARG A 102 8.26 1.82 -16.14
C ARG A 102 7.23 1.50 -17.22
N LYS A 103 6.80 0.22 -17.30
CA LYS A 103 5.77 -0.21 -18.27
C LYS A 103 4.42 0.47 -18.03
N VAL A 104 4.05 0.72 -16.77
CA VAL A 104 2.81 1.44 -16.45
C VAL A 104 2.83 2.86 -17.02
N ILE A 105 3.97 3.58 -16.96
CA ILE A 105 4.09 4.91 -17.59
C ILE A 105 3.86 4.82 -19.10
N HIS A 106 4.44 3.82 -19.79
CA HIS A 106 4.19 3.64 -21.22
C HIS A 106 2.72 3.36 -21.51
N GLN A 107 2.05 2.50 -20.72
CA GLN A 107 0.62 2.24 -20.89
C GLN A 107 -0.24 3.51 -20.69
N ILE A 108 0.12 4.36 -19.73
CA ILE A 108 -0.54 5.67 -19.53
C ILE A 108 -0.31 6.58 -20.75
N MET A 109 0.92 6.62 -21.28
CA MET A 109 1.24 7.46 -22.44
C MET A 109 0.53 7.01 -23.73
N GLU A 110 0.21 5.72 -23.87
CA GLU A 110 -0.61 5.18 -24.99
C GLU A 110 -2.09 5.55 -24.91
N MET A 111 -2.59 6.00 -23.74
CA MET A 111 -3.95 6.50 -23.60
C MET A 111 -4.09 7.87 -24.27
N ASN A 112 -5.32 8.18 -24.76
CA ASN A 112 -5.61 9.56 -25.17
C ASN A 112 -5.39 10.50 -23.98
N GLN A 113 -4.94 11.71 -24.24
CA GLN A 113 -4.58 12.67 -23.18
C GLN A 113 -5.69 12.89 -22.15
N ASN A 114 -6.94 12.97 -22.59
CA ASN A 114 -8.12 13.18 -21.74
C ASN A 114 -8.53 11.92 -20.95
N ASP A 115 -7.97 10.75 -21.29
CA ASP A 115 -8.25 9.47 -20.65
C ASP A 115 -7.16 9.07 -19.64
N ARG A 116 -6.09 9.88 -19.52
CA ARG A 116 -4.98 9.61 -18.61
C ARG A 116 -5.36 9.89 -17.16
N PRO A 117 -4.87 9.10 -16.18
CA PRO A 117 -5.02 9.44 -14.79
C PRO A 117 -4.20 10.69 -14.44
N GLU A 118 -4.65 11.45 -13.45
CA GLU A 118 -3.98 12.65 -12.90
C GLU A 118 -3.06 12.31 -11.72
N ALA A 119 -3.30 11.15 -11.09
CA ALA A 119 -2.49 10.63 -10.01
C ALA A 119 -2.46 9.11 -10.04
N ILE A 120 -1.48 8.51 -9.37
CA ILE A 120 -1.35 7.06 -9.24
C ILE A 120 -0.81 6.70 -7.87
N ILE A 121 -1.46 5.72 -7.21
CA ILE A 121 -0.92 5.05 -6.02
C ILE A 121 -0.21 3.78 -6.50
N ALA A 122 1.10 3.76 -6.39
CA ALA A 122 1.92 2.59 -6.70
C ALA A 122 1.84 1.55 -5.57
N GLY A 123 2.06 0.28 -5.89
CA GLY A 123 2.01 -0.80 -4.91
C GLY A 123 3.20 -0.83 -3.95
N SER A 124 4.32 -0.15 -4.31
CA SER A 124 5.52 0.02 -3.49
C SER A 124 6.35 1.22 -3.97
N ASP A 125 7.32 1.65 -3.17
CA ASP A 125 8.28 2.68 -3.56
C ASP A 125 9.18 2.24 -4.73
N GLU A 126 9.48 0.96 -4.85
CA GLU A 126 10.24 0.41 -5.98
C GLU A 126 9.49 0.59 -7.30
N VAL A 127 8.20 0.26 -7.32
CA VAL A 127 7.33 0.49 -8.49
C VAL A 127 7.23 1.98 -8.80
N ALA A 128 7.02 2.83 -7.79
CA ALA A 128 6.96 4.28 -7.94
C ALA A 128 8.28 4.86 -8.48
N ALA A 129 9.43 4.35 -8.04
CA ALA A 129 10.75 4.76 -8.56
C ALA A 129 10.87 4.49 -10.06
N GLY A 130 10.41 3.32 -10.50
CA GLY A 130 10.35 2.99 -11.93
C GLY A 130 9.50 3.97 -12.72
N MET A 131 8.35 4.38 -12.15
CA MET A 131 7.48 5.38 -12.76
C MET A 131 8.17 6.76 -12.85
N VAL A 132 8.77 7.25 -11.77
CA VAL A 132 9.47 8.55 -11.73
C VAL A 132 10.61 8.58 -12.75
N MET A 133 11.42 7.52 -12.81
CA MET A 133 12.54 7.40 -13.74
C MET A 133 12.08 7.40 -15.21
N GLU A 134 10.97 6.73 -15.51
CA GLU A 134 10.49 6.65 -16.90
C GLU A 134 9.73 7.91 -17.30
N ALA A 135 8.96 8.52 -16.39
CA ALA A 135 8.27 9.78 -16.62
C ALA A 135 9.24 10.87 -17.11
N ALA A 136 10.42 10.97 -16.50
CA ALA A 136 11.45 11.92 -16.91
C ALA A 136 11.92 11.71 -18.37
N LYS A 137 12.01 10.45 -18.83
CA LYS A 137 12.43 10.11 -20.19
C LYS A 137 11.38 10.44 -21.25
N VAL A 138 10.09 10.27 -20.90
CA VAL A 138 8.99 10.53 -21.83
C VAL A 138 8.47 11.96 -21.74
N GLY A 139 9.12 12.82 -20.92
CA GLY A 139 8.77 14.23 -20.76
C GLY A 139 7.49 14.48 -19.94
N LEU A 140 7.08 13.53 -19.12
CA LEU A 140 5.93 13.67 -18.21
C LEU A 140 6.38 14.36 -16.92
N ARG A 141 5.75 15.46 -16.55
CA ARG A 141 6.10 16.24 -15.36
C ARG A 141 5.40 15.66 -14.12
N ILE A 142 6.16 15.52 -13.05
CA ILE A 142 5.66 15.07 -11.74
C ILE A 142 5.85 16.22 -10.75
N PRO A 143 4.80 16.61 -10.01
CA PRO A 143 3.44 16.04 -9.96
C PRO A 143 2.43 16.67 -10.93
N GLU A 144 2.83 17.62 -11.80
CA GLU A 144 1.91 18.47 -12.57
C GLU A 144 1.04 17.64 -13.52
N ASP A 145 1.66 16.79 -14.35
CA ASP A 145 0.95 15.96 -15.34
C ASP A 145 0.47 14.64 -14.73
N LEU A 146 1.25 14.07 -13.78
CA LEU A 146 0.91 12.86 -13.05
C LEU A 146 1.50 12.91 -11.64
N ALA A 147 0.67 12.98 -10.60
CA ALA A 147 1.13 12.79 -9.23
C ALA A 147 1.40 11.31 -8.96
N ILE A 148 2.54 10.98 -8.32
CA ILE A 148 2.92 9.60 -8.02
C ILE A 148 3.09 9.44 -6.51
N MET A 149 2.38 8.48 -5.93
CA MET A 149 2.48 8.12 -4.53
C MET A 149 3.01 6.69 -4.39
N GLY A 150 4.04 6.52 -3.57
CA GLY A 150 4.62 5.22 -3.23
C GLY A 150 4.00 4.58 -1.99
N VAL A 151 4.55 3.44 -1.62
CA VAL A 151 4.23 2.70 -0.39
C VAL A 151 5.53 2.13 0.17
N ASP A 152 5.68 2.12 1.49
CA ASP A 152 6.71 1.58 2.38
C ASP A 152 7.63 2.62 3.02
N ASP A 153 7.86 3.79 2.39
CA ASP A 153 8.85 4.80 2.79
C ASP A 153 10.27 4.23 2.91
N GLN A 154 10.68 3.51 1.87
CA GLN A 154 12.03 3.00 1.76
C GLN A 154 13.05 4.15 1.57
N PRO A 155 14.34 3.96 1.94
CA PRO A 155 15.37 4.99 1.76
C PRO A 155 15.43 5.57 0.34
N LEU A 156 15.18 4.73 -0.69
CA LEU A 156 15.18 5.17 -2.08
C LEU A 156 14.16 6.29 -2.36
N ALA A 157 13.06 6.37 -1.60
CA ALA A 157 12.03 7.41 -1.79
C ALA A 157 12.56 8.83 -1.62
N THR A 158 13.65 9.02 -0.87
CA THR A 158 14.28 10.32 -0.65
C THR A 158 15.36 10.65 -1.68
N PHE A 159 15.91 9.65 -2.37
CA PHE A 159 17.04 9.81 -3.29
C PHE A 159 16.64 9.92 -4.77
N LEU A 160 15.35 9.78 -5.08
CA LEU A 160 14.86 9.99 -6.44
C LEU A 160 15.03 11.45 -6.87
N SER A 161 15.10 11.69 -8.17
CA SER A 161 15.16 13.06 -8.74
C SER A 161 14.00 13.94 -8.29
N ILE A 162 12.87 13.33 -7.99
CA ILE A 162 11.70 13.92 -7.35
C ILE A 162 11.43 13.09 -6.10
N PRO A 163 11.66 13.60 -4.88
CA PRO A 163 11.40 12.90 -3.63
C PRO A 163 9.95 12.42 -3.53
N LEU A 164 9.78 11.16 -3.19
CA LEU A 164 8.52 10.44 -3.31
C LEU A 164 7.62 10.64 -2.09
N THR A 165 6.41 11.17 -2.29
CA THR A 165 5.31 11.08 -1.35
C THR A 165 4.92 9.61 -1.22
N THR A 166 4.80 9.07 -0.01
CA THR A 166 4.63 7.64 0.21
C THR A 166 3.85 7.32 1.49
N ILE A 167 3.27 6.14 1.55
CA ILE A 167 2.60 5.59 2.74
C ILE A 167 3.62 4.77 3.52
N ARG A 168 4.07 5.28 4.68
CA ARG A 168 5.03 4.57 5.54
C ARG A 168 4.37 3.42 6.28
N GLN A 169 4.97 2.24 6.15
CA GLN A 169 4.61 1.05 6.92
C GLN A 169 5.34 1.08 8.27
N PRO A 170 4.68 0.74 9.40
CA PRO A 170 5.29 0.76 10.74
C PRO A 170 6.13 -0.49 11.03
N VAL A 171 6.92 -0.98 10.06
CA VAL A 171 7.62 -2.28 10.12
C VAL A 171 8.57 -2.43 11.32
N GLN A 172 9.20 -1.33 11.75
CA GLN A 172 10.08 -1.37 12.92
C GLN A 172 9.31 -1.57 14.23
N GLU A 173 8.15 -0.91 14.35
CA GLU A 173 7.31 -1.04 15.54
C GLU A 173 6.61 -2.41 15.56
N GLU A 174 6.14 -2.88 14.42
CA GLU A 174 5.63 -4.27 14.27
C GLU A 174 6.65 -5.29 14.74
N GLY A 175 7.91 -5.19 14.26
CA GLY A 175 8.98 -6.10 14.66
C GLY A 175 9.31 -6.04 16.15
N LYS A 176 9.33 -4.84 16.75
CA LYS A 176 9.55 -4.68 18.20
C LYS A 176 8.41 -5.29 19.02
N LEU A 177 7.16 -5.04 18.62
CA LEU A 177 6.00 -5.59 19.32
C LEU A 177 5.94 -7.10 19.20
N ALA A 178 6.22 -7.64 18.01
CA ALA A 178 6.28 -9.09 17.78
C ALA A 178 7.35 -9.75 18.64
N ALA A 179 8.55 -9.15 18.72
CA ALA A 179 9.63 -9.67 19.55
C ALA A 179 9.27 -9.64 21.05
N ARG A 180 8.69 -8.53 21.55
CA ARG A 180 8.23 -8.42 22.94
C ARG A 180 7.15 -9.46 23.26
N GLU A 181 6.18 -9.61 22.37
CA GLU A 181 5.10 -10.57 22.54
C GLU A 181 5.62 -12.02 22.53
N MET A 182 6.57 -12.34 21.66
CA MET A 182 7.22 -13.66 21.64
C MET A 182 7.94 -13.94 22.96
N VAL A 183 8.71 -12.98 23.47
CA VAL A 183 9.39 -13.10 24.77
C VAL A 183 8.36 -13.31 25.87
N ARG A 184 7.29 -12.51 25.92
CA ARG A 184 6.21 -12.65 26.91
C ARG A 184 5.61 -14.07 26.90
N GLN A 185 5.24 -14.59 25.73
CA GLN A 185 4.66 -15.92 25.61
C GLN A 185 5.61 -17.06 26.02
N LEU A 186 6.92 -16.86 25.85
CA LEU A 186 7.92 -17.86 26.22
C LEU A 186 8.32 -17.81 27.70
N THR A 187 8.24 -16.64 28.35
CA THR A 187 8.70 -16.46 29.76
C THR A 187 7.56 -16.51 30.76
N GLU A 188 6.37 -16.09 30.39
CA GLU A 188 5.23 -16.00 31.31
C GLU A 188 4.28 -17.20 31.18
N ASP A 189 4.58 -18.15 30.28
CA ASP A 189 3.72 -19.30 29.95
C ASP A 189 2.24 -18.90 29.70
N SER A 190 2.09 -17.68 29.15
CA SER A 190 0.78 -17.11 28.86
C SER A 190 0.25 -17.63 27.52
N GLU A 191 -0.99 -18.07 27.53
CA GLU A 191 -1.74 -18.46 26.32
C GLU A 191 -2.57 -17.30 25.73
N ASP A 192 -2.58 -16.14 26.42
CA ASP A 192 -3.36 -14.99 25.95
C ASP A 192 -2.77 -14.39 24.69
N ALA A 193 -3.49 -14.44 23.61
CA ALA A 193 -3.11 -13.80 22.35
C ALA A 193 -3.49 -12.31 22.34
N ILE A 194 -2.59 -11.47 21.86
CA ILE A 194 -2.86 -10.04 21.64
C ILE A 194 -3.21 -9.76 20.19
N ARG A 195 -4.01 -8.72 19.97
CA ARG A 195 -4.32 -8.18 18.64
C ARG A 195 -4.03 -6.69 18.64
N THR A 196 -2.97 -6.31 17.94
CA THR A 196 -2.51 -4.92 17.90
C THR A 196 -2.57 -4.41 16.46
N GLU A 197 -3.16 -3.23 16.29
CA GLU A 197 -3.20 -2.53 15.01
C GLU A 197 -2.40 -1.23 15.10
N LEU A 198 -1.58 -0.98 14.09
CA LEU A 198 -0.70 0.18 13.98
C LEU A 198 -1.17 1.08 12.83
N GLU A 199 -1.07 2.39 13.03
CA GLU A 199 -1.41 3.36 11.99
C GLU A 199 -0.34 3.38 10.88
N LEU A 200 -0.78 3.59 9.64
CA LEU A 200 0.08 3.99 8.55
C LEU A 200 0.27 5.52 8.58
N GLU A 201 1.44 5.98 8.18
CA GLU A 201 1.76 7.40 8.11
C GLU A 201 1.89 7.85 6.65
N LEU A 202 1.20 8.93 6.29
CA LEU A 202 1.41 9.58 4.98
C LEU A 202 2.60 10.53 5.07
N VAL A 203 3.67 10.22 4.36
CA VAL A 203 4.88 11.03 4.27
C VAL A 203 4.84 11.87 3.00
N ILE A 204 4.52 13.14 3.15
CA ILE A 204 4.37 14.07 2.02
C ILE A 204 5.73 14.59 1.59
N ARG A 205 6.01 14.52 0.28
CA ARG A 205 7.19 15.06 -0.39
C ARG A 205 6.80 15.77 -1.68
N GLN A 206 7.58 15.64 -2.75
CA GLN A 206 7.43 16.46 -3.97
C GLN A 206 6.64 15.76 -5.09
N SER A 207 6.44 14.44 -5.04
CA SER A 207 5.86 13.69 -6.15
C SER A 207 4.33 13.66 -6.18
N ALA A 208 3.66 14.16 -5.11
CA ALA A 208 2.20 14.22 -5.05
C ALA A 208 1.71 15.30 -4.08
#